data_2b1613b584060714f17860c8df1d5839
#
_entry.id   2b1613b584060714f17860c8df1d5839
#
_cell.length_a   1.000
_cell.length_b   1.000
_cell.length_c   1.000
_cell.angle_alpha   90.00
_cell.angle_beta   90.00
_cell.angle_gamma   90.00
#
_symmetry.space_group_name_H-M   'P 1'
#
loop_
_entity.id
_entity.type
_entity.pdbx_description
1 polymer ?
#
loop_
_entity_poly.entity_id
_entity_poly.type
_entity_poly.pdbx_seq_one_letter_code
_entity_poly.pdbx_strand_id
1 'polypeptide(L)'
;MQADRREETILKLTEIFRDVLDHPDLVLSNDLTADQVDGWDSLSHIDLLVAIERAFKIKFATREVASLKNVGALIDLVVAKTEGAH
;
A
#
# COMPACT_ATOMS: atom_id res chain seq x y z
N MET A 1 -11.22 -5.82 -22.98
CA MET A 1 -11.39 -4.89 -21.99
C MET A 1 -10.27 -4.89 -20.99
N GLN A 2 -9.79 -3.74 -20.68
CA GLN A 2 -8.70 -3.63 -19.79
C GLN A 2 -9.15 -3.60 -18.38
N ALA A 3 -8.53 -4.37 -17.52
CA ALA A 3 -8.76 -4.25 -16.10
C ALA A 3 -8.21 -2.92 -15.63
N ASP A 4 -8.88 -2.31 -14.69
CA ASP A 4 -8.39 -1.10 -14.10
C ASP A 4 -7.22 -1.45 -13.19
N ARG A 5 -6.01 -1.07 -13.57
CA ARG A 5 -4.83 -1.37 -12.79
C ARG A 5 -4.90 -0.84 -11.39
N ARG A 6 -5.48 0.34 -11.24
CA ARG A 6 -5.61 0.93 -9.92
C ARG A 6 -6.52 0.08 -9.04
N GLU A 7 -7.60 -0.42 -9.60
CA GLU A 7 -8.53 -1.26 -8.86
C GLU A 7 -7.88 -2.57 -8.44
N GLU A 8 -7.14 -3.21 -9.35
CA GLU A 8 -6.42 -4.43 -9.03
C GLU A 8 -5.37 -4.18 -7.96
N THR A 9 -4.69 -3.04 -8.06
CA THR A 9 -3.69 -2.66 -7.07
C THR A 9 -4.32 -2.47 -5.71
N ILE A 10 -5.47 -1.81 -5.66
CA ILE A 10 -6.18 -1.60 -4.39
C ILE A 10 -6.59 -2.92 -3.77
N LEU A 11 -7.10 -3.85 -4.57
CA LEU A 11 -7.49 -5.17 -4.06
C LEU A 11 -6.30 -5.90 -3.46
N LYS A 12 -5.19 -5.88 -4.16
CA LYS A 12 -3.98 -6.55 -3.69
C LYS A 12 -3.45 -5.89 -2.42
N LEU A 13 -3.42 -4.57 -2.40
CA LEU A 13 -2.99 -3.82 -1.23
C LEU A 13 -3.90 -4.09 -0.04
N THR A 14 -5.21 -4.19 -0.29
CA THR A 14 -6.16 -4.47 0.78
C THR A 14 -5.83 -5.80 1.46
N GLU A 15 -5.52 -6.82 0.67
CA GLU A 15 -5.16 -8.13 1.23
C GLU A 15 -3.88 -8.05 2.03
N ILE A 16 -2.88 -7.32 1.52
CA ILE A 16 -1.62 -7.15 2.22
C ILE A 16 -1.81 -6.43 3.54
N PHE A 17 -2.59 -5.35 3.53
CA PHE A 17 -2.88 -4.59 4.74
C PHE A 17 -3.59 -5.44 5.78
N ARG A 18 -4.59 -6.21 5.35
CA ARG A 18 -5.34 -7.07 6.27
C ARG A 18 -4.46 -8.12 6.90
N ASP A 19 -3.54 -8.66 6.11
CA ASP A 19 -2.64 -9.71 6.59
C ASP A 19 -1.59 -9.14 7.55
N VAL A 20 -0.92 -8.08 7.15
CA VAL A 20 0.17 -7.50 7.94
C VAL A 20 -0.35 -6.89 9.23
N LEU A 21 -1.48 -6.20 9.18
CA LEU A 21 -2.06 -5.53 10.34
C LEU A 21 -3.01 -6.42 11.13
N ASP A 22 -3.21 -7.63 10.68
CA ASP A 22 -4.13 -8.57 11.32
C ASP A 22 -5.50 -7.96 11.51
N HIS A 23 -6.02 -7.38 10.44
CA HIS A 23 -7.27 -6.62 10.49
C HIS A 23 -8.15 -7.07 9.32
N PRO A 24 -8.88 -8.19 9.47
CA PRO A 24 -9.55 -8.84 8.34
C PRO A 24 -10.65 -8.04 7.67
N ASP A 25 -11.17 -7.02 8.37
CA ASP A 25 -12.26 -6.21 7.82
C ASP A 25 -11.82 -4.86 7.31
N LEU A 26 -10.51 -4.61 7.27
CA LEU A 26 -9.99 -3.31 6.88
C LEU A 26 -10.36 -2.99 5.44
N VAL A 27 -10.87 -1.78 5.22
CA VAL A 27 -11.18 -1.27 3.90
C VAL A 27 -10.30 -0.05 3.65
N LEU A 28 -9.59 -0.05 2.53
CA LEU A 28 -8.72 1.06 2.19
C LEU A 28 -9.51 2.18 1.53
N SER A 29 -9.21 3.40 1.93
CA SER A 29 -9.77 4.58 1.28
C SER A 29 -8.63 5.56 1.06
N ASN A 30 -8.80 6.50 0.14
CA ASN A 30 -7.75 7.45 -0.16
C ASN A 30 -7.34 8.29 1.04
N ASP A 31 -8.31 8.58 1.90
CA ASP A 31 -8.07 9.44 3.06
C ASP A 31 -7.54 8.70 4.28
N LEU A 32 -7.47 7.40 4.22
CA LEU A 32 -7.08 6.59 5.37
C LEU A 32 -5.64 6.87 5.77
N THR A 33 -5.41 7.09 7.05
CA THR A 33 -4.08 7.33 7.59
C THR A 33 -3.75 6.31 8.68
N ALA A 34 -2.48 6.24 9.03
CA ALA A 34 -2.02 5.25 10.00
C ALA A 34 -2.67 5.43 11.38
N ASP A 35 -2.89 6.68 11.79
CA ASP A 35 -3.49 6.91 13.10
C ASP A 35 -4.95 6.48 13.17
N GLN A 36 -5.58 6.22 12.06
CA GLN A 36 -6.97 5.78 12.03
C GLN A 36 -7.10 4.26 12.11
N VAL A 37 -5.98 3.54 12.02
CA VAL A 37 -6.00 2.08 11.98
C VAL A 37 -5.22 1.51 13.16
N ASP A 38 -5.90 0.74 14.00
CA ASP A 38 -5.24 0.09 15.12
C ASP A 38 -4.21 -0.91 14.60
N GLY A 39 -3.05 -0.91 15.22
CA GLY A 39 -1.99 -1.82 14.83
C GLY A 39 -1.07 -1.32 13.75
N TRP A 40 -1.39 -0.19 13.15
CA TRP A 40 -0.54 0.38 12.12
C TRP A 40 0.40 1.42 12.76
N ASP A 41 1.53 0.94 13.22
CA ASP A 41 2.55 1.77 13.85
C ASP A 41 3.82 1.73 13.01
N SER A 42 4.92 2.23 13.56
CA SER A 42 6.18 2.33 12.81
C SER A 42 6.70 0.97 12.36
N LEU A 43 6.58 -0.05 13.21
CA LEU A 43 7.05 -1.38 12.86
C LEU A 43 6.17 -2.03 11.80
N SER A 44 4.86 -1.93 12.00
CA SER A 44 3.90 -2.47 11.03
C SER A 44 4.05 -1.79 9.68
N HIS A 45 4.34 -0.50 9.70
CA HIS A 45 4.52 0.26 8.48
C HIS A 45 5.69 -0.30 7.66
N ILE A 46 6.80 -0.62 8.33
CA ILE A 46 7.96 -1.20 7.65
C ILE A 46 7.60 -2.57 7.09
N ASP A 47 6.93 -3.40 7.88
CA ASP A 47 6.50 -4.72 7.42
C ASP A 47 5.58 -4.60 6.21
N LEU A 48 4.69 -3.62 6.24
CA LEU A 48 3.77 -3.35 5.15
C LEU A 48 4.50 -3.01 3.88
N LEU A 49 5.48 -2.11 3.97
CA LEU A 49 6.24 -1.69 2.81
C LEU A 49 7.04 -2.84 2.22
N VAL A 50 7.64 -3.67 3.06
CA VAL A 50 8.39 -4.84 2.60
C VAL A 50 7.45 -5.82 1.89
N ALA A 51 6.28 -6.06 2.47
CA ALA A 51 5.31 -6.97 1.86
C ALA A 51 4.85 -6.46 0.50
N ILE A 52 4.61 -5.15 0.39
CA ILE A 52 4.20 -4.53 -0.87
C ILE A 52 5.31 -4.65 -1.91
N GLU A 53 6.54 -4.37 -1.51
CA GLU A 53 7.67 -4.48 -2.43
C GLU A 53 7.78 -5.88 -3.01
N ARG A 54 7.60 -6.88 -2.18
CA ARG A 54 7.67 -8.27 -2.61
C ARG A 54 6.51 -8.66 -3.51
N ALA A 55 5.31 -8.24 -3.13
CA ALA A 55 4.11 -8.61 -3.87
C ALA A 55 4.09 -8.01 -5.27
N PHE A 56 4.55 -6.77 -5.39
CA PHE A 56 4.53 -6.05 -6.65
C PHE A 56 5.88 -6.04 -7.36
N LYS A 57 6.93 -6.57 -6.72
CA LYS A 57 8.28 -6.62 -7.27
C LYS A 57 8.81 -5.24 -7.59
N ILE A 58 8.64 -4.33 -6.64
CA ILE A 58 9.07 -2.95 -6.74
C ILE A 58 9.94 -2.58 -5.55
N LYS A 59 10.57 -1.42 -5.60
CA LYS A 59 11.35 -0.89 -4.50
C LYS A 59 10.95 0.54 -4.23
N PHE A 60 10.90 0.87 -2.95
CA PHE A 60 10.59 2.24 -2.51
C PHE A 60 11.88 2.93 -2.09
N ALA A 61 12.05 4.18 -2.50
CA ALA A 61 13.13 5.01 -1.98
C ALA A 61 12.68 5.61 -0.65
N THR A 62 13.64 5.88 0.23
CA THR A 62 13.33 6.44 1.54
C THR A 62 12.52 7.72 1.44
N ARG A 63 12.87 8.60 0.52
CA ARG A 63 12.16 9.87 0.37
C ARG A 63 10.74 9.66 -0.14
N GLU A 64 10.51 8.62 -0.91
CA GLU A 64 9.16 8.30 -1.40
C GLU A 64 8.27 7.89 -0.25
N VAL A 65 8.81 7.06 0.62
CA VAL A 65 8.08 6.58 1.79
C VAL A 65 7.80 7.73 2.76
N ALA A 66 8.76 8.60 2.93
CA ALA A 66 8.61 9.72 3.86
C ALA A 66 7.53 10.70 3.44
N SER A 67 7.22 10.75 2.15
CA SER A 67 6.21 11.69 1.65
C SER A 67 4.79 11.11 1.66
N LEU A 68 4.63 9.85 2.04
CA LEU A 68 3.31 9.23 2.04
C LEU A 68 2.49 9.72 3.23
N LYS A 69 1.38 10.38 2.95
CA LYS A 69 0.54 10.96 3.99
C LYS A 69 -0.70 10.12 4.27
N ASN A 70 -1.14 9.36 3.29
CA ASN A 70 -2.34 8.55 3.44
C ASN A 70 -2.27 7.38 2.46
N VAL A 71 -3.28 6.53 2.53
CA VAL A 71 -3.33 5.34 1.68
C VAL A 71 -3.44 5.72 0.20
N GLY A 72 -4.15 6.81 -0.09
CA GLY A 72 -4.26 7.28 -1.47
C GLY A 72 -2.90 7.56 -2.10
N ALA A 73 -2.02 8.23 -1.35
CA ALA A 73 -0.67 8.51 -1.82
C ALA A 73 0.11 7.22 -2.06
N LEU A 74 -0.05 6.24 -1.18
CA LEU A 74 0.60 4.95 -1.33
C LEU A 74 0.10 4.22 -2.57
N ILE A 75 -1.21 4.22 -2.78
CA ILE A 75 -1.79 3.58 -3.96
C ILE A 75 -1.23 4.22 -5.23
N ASP A 76 -1.19 5.55 -5.26
CA ASP A 76 -0.66 6.26 -6.42
C ASP A 76 0.79 5.89 -6.69
N LEU A 77 1.58 5.80 -5.64
CA LEU A 77 2.99 5.45 -5.78
C LEU A 77 3.15 4.02 -6.32
N VAL A 78 2.39 3.08 -5.79
CA VAL A 78 2.48 1.69 -6.24
C VAL A 78 2.04 1.57 -7.70
N VAL A 79 0.95 2.25 -8.06
CA VAL A 79 0.47 2.23 -9.44
C VAL A 79 1.54 2.79 -10.37
N ALA A 80 2.14 3.92 -10.01
CA ALA A 80 3.17 4.54 -10.84
C ALA A 80 4.38 3.62 -11.02
N LYS A 81 4.80 2.96 -9.95
CA LYS A 81 5.96 2.07 -10.03
C LYS A 81 5.67 0.81 -10.82
N THR A 82 4.46 0.27 -10.70
CA THR A 82 4.12 -0.94 -11.44
C THR A 82 3.91 -0.66 -12.91
N GLU A 83 3.38 0.50 -13.24
CA GLU A 83 3.20 0.88 -14.64
C GLU A 83 4.52 1.21 -15.31
N GLY A 84 5.46 1.75 -14.56
CA GLY A 84 6.74 2.12 -15.11
C GLY A 84 7.77 1.00 -15.09
N ALA A 85 7.44 -0.13 -14.49
CA ALA A 85 8.38 -1.23 -14.35
C ALA A 85 8.28 -2.17 -15.54
N HIS A 86 9.26 -2.13 -16.38
CA HIS A 86 9.28 -3.00 -17.55
C HIS A 86 10.60 -3.72 -17.66
#